data_123479fe33480fad2f641838bd350166
#
_entry.id   123479fe33480fad2f641838bd350166
#
_cell.length_a   1.000
_cell.length_b   1.000
_cell.length_c   1.000
_cell.angle_alpha   90.00
_cell.angle_beta   90.00
_cell.angle_gamma   90.00
#
_symmetry.space_group_name_H-M   'P 1'
#
loop_
_entity.id
_entity.type
_entity.pdbx_description
1 polymer ?
#
loop_
_entity_poly.entity_id
_entity_poly.type
_entity_poly.pdbx_seq_one_letter_code
_entity_poly.pdbx_strand_id
1 'polypeptide(L)'
;MKVDLLLGLQWGDEGKGKIVDVLTKNYDIIARFQGGPNAGHTLEFDGIKHVLHTIPSGIFHQESMNLIGNGVVIDPVIFEKEIEKLKPFNINFSKSLCISRKAHLILPTHRLLDAASELSKGKSKIGSTLKGIGPTYMDKTGRNGIRIGDIELPEFLNKYRKLANKHESMIKSYNVDLQYNLAELEEDFFNAIENIKSIPFIDSENYIFNELDNNKNILAEGAQGSLLDIDFGTYPFVTSSNTTAAGACTGLGVPPNKIKDVFGIFKAYTTRVGSGPFPTELFDDNAKRMSKVGNEFGATTGRPRRCGWLDLVALKYAVKVNGVTKLMMMKGDVLSGFKNIKICTSYNYNGKKIDHFPFSVDSKKIKPIYTEFKGWDEDISKIKKENSFPKTFMDYVSYIENELQVPIAIISVGPDRTQTIIR
;
A
#
# COMPACT_ATOMS: atom_id res chain seq x y z
N MET A 1 -11.93 -21.79 -9.28
CA MET A 1 -10.79 -20.87 -9.34
C MET A 1 -10.59 -20.17 -8.01
N LYS A 2 -9.48 -19.50 -7.82
CA LYS A 2 -9.08 -18.90 -6.54
C LYS A 2 -8.53 -17.49 -6.78
N VAL A 3 -8.44 -16.71 -5.71
CA VAL A 3 -7.90 -15.36 -5.70
C VAL A 3 -6.48 -15.42 -5.14
N ASP A 4 -5.53 -14.83 -5.85
CA ASP A 4 -4.18 -14.60 -5.33
C ASP A 4 -4.10 -13.19 -4.74
N LEU A 5 -3.37 -13.03 -3.64
CA LEU A 5 -3.20 -11.75 -2.96
C LEU A 5 -1.78 -11.23 -3.15
N LEU A 6 -1.63 -9.90 -3.24
CA LEU A 6 -0.34 -9.23 -3.28
C LEU A 6 -0.29 -8.14 -2.20
N LEU A 7 0.60 -8.31 -1.23
CA LEU A 7 0.66 -7.52 -0.01
C LEU A 7 2.07 -6.96 0.23
N GLY A 8 2.17 -5.76 0.79
CA GLY A 8 3.42 -5.25 1.36
C GLY A 8 3.66 -5.84 2.74
N LEU A 9 4.88 -6.27 3.04
CA LEU A 9 5.24 -6.91 4.31
C LEU A 9 5.95 -5.98 5.31
N GLN A 10 6.28 -4.76 4.91
CA GLN A 10 6.98 -3.77 5.72
C GLN A 10 6.05 -2.59 6.04
N TRP A 11 6.57 -1.37 6.06
CA TRP A 11 5.81 -0.13 6.31
C TRP A 11 5.35 0.58 5.04
N GLY A 12 4.99 -0.15 3.99
CA GLY A 12 4.59 0.40 2.70
C GLY A 12 5.78 0.75 1.80
N ASP A 13 5.46 1.24 0.60
CA ASP A 13 6.45 1.65 -0.42
C ASP A 13 7.41 0.54 -0.87
N GLU A 14 7.01 -0.74 -0.74
CA GLU A 14 7.80 -1.89 -1.16
C GLU A 14 7.90 -2.04 -2.69
N GLY A 15 7.06 -1.33 -3.47
CA GLY A 15 7.04 -1.43 -4.94
C GLY A 15 5.94 -2.35 -5.47
N LYS A 16 4.81 -2.43 -4.77
CA LYS A 16 3.65 -3.26 -5.15
C LYS A 16 3.17 -3.03 -6.57
N GLY A 17 3.00 -1.77 -6.97
CA GLY A 17 2.50 -1.42 -8.31
C GLY A 17 3.31 -2.07 -9.44
N LYS A 18 4.63 -2.02 -9.39
CA LYS A 18 5.50 -2.69 -10.37
C LYS A 18 5.21 -4.19 -10.48
N ILE A 19 5.09 -4.88 -9.35
CA ILE A 19 4.88 -6.33 -9.36
C ILE A 19 3.46 -6.69 -9.82
N VAL A 20 2.45 -5.90 -9.42
CA VAL A 20 1.09 -6.07 -9.98
C VAL A 20 1.11 -5.92 -11.48
N ASP A 21 1.73 -4.86 -12.00
CA ASP A 21 1.86 -4.62 -13.44
C ASP A 21 2.55 -5.80 -14.16
N VAL A 22 3.66 -6.31 -13.62
CA VAL A 22 4.38 -7.48 -14.19
C VAL A 22 3.50 -8.74 -14.19
N LEU A 23 2.72 -8.95 -13.13
CA LEU A 23 1.88 -10.14 -12.99
C LEU A 23 0.54 -10.04 -13.74
N THR A 24 0.07 -8.84 -14.06
CA THR A 24 -1.27 -8.59 -14.62
C THR A 24 -1.56 -9.45 -15.85
N LYS A 25 -0.58 -9.71 -16.69
CA LYS A 25 -0.71 -10.59 -17.87
C LYS A 25 -1.21 -12.02 -17.59
N ASN A 26 -1.16 -12.45 -16.33
CA ASN A 26 -1.61 -13.77 -15.90
C ASN A 26 -2.98 -13.74 -15.21
N TYR A 27 -3.61 -12.56 -15.11
CA TYR A 27 -4.86 -12.35 -14.39
C TYR A 27 -5.90 -11.64 -15.26
N ASP A 28 -7.14 -12.09 -15.15
CA ASP A 28 -8.27 -11.47 -15.85
C ASP A 28 -8.75 -10.21 -15.10
N ILE A 29 -8.59 -10.19 -13.77
CA ILE A 29 -9.07 -9.10 -12.92
C ILE A 29 -7.98 -8.70 -11.92
N ILE A 30 -7.73 -7.39 -11.83
CA ILE A 30 -6.91 -6.78 -10.78
C ILE A 30 -7.83 -6.00 -9.84
N ALA A 31 -7.90 -6.39 -8.56
CA ALA A 31 -8.87 -5.86 -7.62
C ALA A 31 -8.21 -5.19 -6.41
N ARG A 32 -8.34 -3.86 -6.28
CA ARG A 32 -7.92 -3.13 -5.08
C ARG A 32 -8.89 -3.41 -3.93
N PHE A 33 -8.39 -3.86 -2.78
CA PHE A 33 -9.28 -4.28 -1.69
C PHE A 33 -9.32 -3.32 -0.50
N GLN A 34 -8.38 -2.38 -0.36
CA GLN A 34 -8.35 -1.43 0.76
C GLN A 34 -7.50 -0.20 0.45
N GLY A 35 -7.49 0.78 1.39
CA GLY A 35 -6.76 2.04 1.24
C GLY A 35 -7.57 3.03 0.41
N GLY A 36 -6.89 3.97 -0.20
CA GLY A 36 -7.50 5.04 -1.00
C GLY A 36 -6.41 5.92 -1.60
N PRO A 37 -6.64 7.23 -1.77
CA PRO A 37 -5.70 8.16 -2.41
C PRO A 37 -4.39 8.39 -1.62
N ASN A 38 -4.24 7.81 -0.42
CA ASN A 38 -2.98 7.79 0.32
C ASN A 38 -1.95 6.81 -0.25
N ALA A 39 -2.35 5.87 -1.12
CA ALA A 39 -1.42 5.00 -1.84
C ALA A 39 -0.70 5.77 -2.97
N GLY A 40 0.50 5.29 -3.33
CA GLY A 40 1.26 5.77 -4.47
C GLY A 40 1.97 4.58 -5.12
N HIS A 41 1.33 3.97 -6.12
CA HIS A 41 1.86 2.82 -6.86
C HIS A 41 2.56 3.34 -8.11
N THR A 42 3.89 3.40 -8.05
CA THR A 42 4.70 3.83 -9.20
C THR A 42 4.92 2.67 -10.15
N LEU A 43 4.66 2.91 -11.43
CA LEU A 43 4.95 2.03 -12.53
C LEU A 43 5.96 2.71 -13.45
N GLU A 44 6.97 1.93 -13.90
CA GLU A 44 7.95 2.39 -14.88
C GLU A 44 8.04 1.34 -15.99
N PHE A 45 7.71 1.75 -17.21
CA PHE A 45 7.69 0.90 -18.40
C PHE A 45 7.80 1.74 -19.67
N ASP A 46 8.52 1.26 -20.69
CA ASP A 46 8.67 1.89 -22.01
C ASP A 46 9.06 3.38 -21.93
N GLY A 47 9.91 3.75 -20.95
CA GLY A 47 10.33 5.13 -20.69
C GLY A 47 9.28 6.00 -20.00
N ILE A 48 8.12 5.45 -19.69
CA ILE A 48 7.03 6.12 -18.98
C ILE A 48 7.18 5.88 -17.47
N LYS A 49 6.96 6.94 -16.68
CA LYS A 49 6.82 6.85 -15.24
C LYS A 49 5.45 7.39 -14.83
N HIS A 50 4.60 6.55 -14.25
CA HIS A 50 3.27 6.91 -13.81
C HIS A 50 3.03 6.50 -12.35
N VAL A 51 2.24 7.31 -11.62
CA VAL A 51 1.87 7.03 -10.23
C VAL A 51 0.37 6.90 -10.12
N LEU A 52 -0.09 5.72 -9.72
CA LEU A 52 -1.49 5.43 -9.44
C LEU A 52 -1.77 5.55 -7.94
N HIS A 53 -2.97 6.01 -7.60
CA HIS A 53 -3.40 6.21 -6.21
C HIS A 53 -4.54 5.25 -5.83
N THR A 54 -5.68 5.38 -6.51
CA THR A 54 -6.89 4.59 -6.22
C THR A 54 -7.11 3.50 -7.27
N ILE A 55 -6.78 3.80 -8.52
CA ILE A 55 -6.94 2.88 -9.67
C ILE A 55 -5.98 1.70 -9.51
N PRO A 56 -6.42 0.44 -9.78
CA PRO A 56 -5.56 -0.73 -9.75
C PRO A 56 -4.41 -0.64 -10.76
N SER A 57 -3.27 -1.24 -10.40
CA SER A 57 -2.03 -1.17 -11.20
C SER A 57 -2.08 -1.96 -12.52
N GLY A 58 -3.15 -2.73 -12.75
CA GLY A 58 -3.40 -3.42 -14.02
C GLY A 58 -3.96 -2.55 -15.14
N ILE A 59 -4.27 -1.27 -14.89
CA ILE A 59 -5.03 -0.40 -15.82
C ILE A 59 -4.37 -0.19 -17.18
N PHE A 60 -3.05 -0.38 -17.27
CA PHE A 60 -2.31 -0.27 -18.54
C PHE A 60 -2.38 -1.54 -19.42
N HIS A 61 -3.02 -2.61 -18.92
CA HIS A 61 -3.25 -3.87 -19.66
C HIS A 61 -4.70 -3.94 -20.11
N GLN A 62 -4.95 -3.79 -21.40
CA GLN A 62 -6.30 -3.67 -21.98
C GLN A 62 -7.16 -4.92 -21.81
N GLU A 63 -6.54 -6.09 -21.64
CA GLU A 63 -7.23 -7.38 -21.51
C GLU A 63 -7.71 -7.67 -20.07
N SER A 64 -7.28 -6.86 -19.10
CA SER A 64 -7.61 -7.09 -17.71
C SER A 64 -8.62 -6.08 -17.20
N MET A 65 -9.66 -6.56 -16.49
CA MET A 65 -10.58 -5.71 -15.76
C MET A 65 -9.94 -5.21 -14.47
N ASN A 66 -10.15 -3.95 -14.14
CA ASN A 66 -9.68 -3.32 -12.91
C ASN A 66 -10.87 -3.02 -12.00
N LEU A 67 -10.87 -3.57 -10.81
CA LEU A 67 -11.95 -3.43 -9.83
C LEU A 67 -11.47 -2.64 -8.61
N ILE A 68 -12.20 -1.57 -8.28
CA ILE A 68 -12.07 -0.89 -6.99
C ILE A 68 -13.09 -1.49 -6.03
N GLY A 69 -12.61 -2.29 -5.07
CA GLY A 69 -13.43 -3.06 -4.14
C GLY A 69 -14.07 -2.22 -3.03
N ASN A 70 -14.99 -2.84 -2.30
CA ASN A 70 -15.77 -2.20 -1.23
C ASN A 70 -14.93 -1.75 -0.02
N GLY A 71 -13.73 -2.28 0.14
CA GLY A 71 -12.83 -1.85 1.22
C GLY A 71 -12.07 -0.57 0.92
N VAL A 72 -12.07 -0.09 -0.32
CA VAL A 72 -11.40 1.15 -0.73
C VAL A 72 -12.25 2.37 -0.34
N VAL A 73 -11.59 3.48 -0.01
CA VAL A 73 -12.21 4.79 0.17
C VAL A 73 -11.79 5.72 -0.96
N ILE A 74 -12.74 6.42 -1.58
CA ILE A 74 -12.55 7.15 -2.83
C ILE A 74 -12.80 8.64 -2.61
N ASP A 75 -11.79 9.46 -2.90
CA ASP A 75 -11.94 10.91 -3.05
C ASP A 75 -12.27 11.20 -4.52
N PRO A 76 -13.48 11.66 -4.85
CA PRO A 76 -13.89 11.88 -6.24
C PRO A 76 -12.99 12.86 -6.99
N VAL A 77 -12.56 13.94 -6.34
CA VAL A 77 -11.71 14.98 -6.94
C VAL A 77 -10.31 14.44 -7.26
N ILE A 78 -9.72 13.65 -6.35
CA ILE A 78 -8.41 13.02 -6.61
C ILE A 78 -8.53 11.94 -7.67
N PHE A 79 -9.62 11.18 -7.64
CA PHE A 79 -9.88 10.12 -8.60
C PHE A 79 -10.08 10.65 -10.02
N GLU A 80 -10.85 11.73 -10.18
CA GLU A 80 -11.01 12.44 -11.45
C GLU A 80 -9.65 12.88 -12.01
N LYS A 81 -8.81 13.51 -11.18
CA LYS A 81 -7.44 13.92 -11.58
C LYS A 81 -6.56 12.73 -11.96
N GLU A 82 -6.80 11.57 -11.38
CA GLU A 82 -6.10 10.33 -11.74
C GLU A 82 -6.56 9.82 -13.12
N ILE A 83 -7.86 9.84 -13.41
CA ILE A 83 -8.43 9.53 -14.72
C ILE A 83 -7.91 10.49 -15.81
N GLU A 84 -7.88 11.79 -15.53
CA GLU A 84 -7.36 12.80 -16.47
C GLU A 84 -5.91 12.51 -16.89
N LYS A 85 -5.05 12.13 -15.94
CA LYS A 85 -3.66 11.76 -16.21
C LYS A 85 -3.52 10.48 -17.03
N LEU A 86 -4.54 9.65 -17.08
CA LEU A 86 -4.55 8.39 -17.86
C LEU A 86 -5.13 8.56 -19.25
N LYS A 87 -5.80 9.67 -19.59
CA LYS A 87 -6.37 9.94 -20.93
C LYS A 87 -5.35 9.77 -22.09
N PRO A 88 -4.07 10.23 -21.95
CA PRO A 88 -3.09 10.06 -23.02
C PRO A 88 -2.80 8.62 -23.43
N PHE A 89 -3.16 7.65 -22.58
CA PHE A 89 -2.92 6.22 -22.83
C PHE A 89 -4.08 5.54 -23.57
N ASN A 90 -5.11 6.29 -24.00
CA ASN A 90 -6.27 5.78 -24.73
C ASN A 90 -7.00 4.61 -24.05
N ILE A 91 -7.08 4.65 -22.71
CA ILE A 91 -7.75 3.62 -21.90
C ILE A 91 -9.26 3.81 -21.99
N ASN A 92 -9.98 2.75 -22.33
CA ASN A 92 -11.44 2.73 -22.29
C ASN A 92 -11.95 2.38 -20.89
N PHE A 93 -12.08 3.38 -20.00
CA PHE A 93 -12.45 3.17 -18.61
C PHE A 93 -13.80 2.46 -18.42
N SER A 94 -14.78 2.69 -19.29
CA SER A 94 -16.09 2.02 -19.19
C SER A 94 -16.02 0.50 -19.40
N LYS A 95 -14.93 0.01 -20.04
CA LYS A 95 -14.71 -1.41 -20.30
C LYS A 95 -13.61 -2.04 -19.43
N SER A 96 -12.68 -1.23 -18.90
CA SER A 96 -11.49 -1.74 -18.19
C SER A 96 -11.48 -1.40 -16.69
N LEU A 97 -12.46 -0.60 -16.20
CA LEU A 97 -12.51 -0.17 -14.81
C LEU A 97 -13.94 -0.23 -14.30
N CYS A 98 -14.12 -0.73 -13.07
CA CYS A 98 -15.40 -0.70 -12.37
C CYS A 98 -15.20 -0.41 -10.88
N ILE A 99 -16.23 0.11 -10.24
CA ILE A 99 -16.21 0.52 -8.83
C ILE A 99 -17.32 -0.19 -8.07
N SER A 100 -16.98 -0.75 -6.92
CA SER A 100 -17.97 -1.32 -6.01
C SER A 100 -18.95 -0.25 -5.51
N ARG A 101 -20.26 -0.47 -5.63
CA ARG A 101 -21.29 0.35 -4.99
C ARG A 101 -21.10 0.50 -3.49
N LYS A 102 -20.44 -0.49 -2.86
CA LYS A 102 -20.18 -0.50 -1.40
C LYS A 102 -18.88 0.21 -1.00
N ALA A 103 -18.04 0.69 -1.92
CA ALA A 103 -16.91 1.55 -1.60
C ALA A 103 -17.38 2.88 -0.99
N HIS A 104 -16.59 3.46 -0.08
CA HIS A 104 -17.00 4.67 0.63
C HIS A 104 -16.41 5.93 0.00
N LEU A 105 -17.19 7.00 0.02
CA LEU A 105 -16.77 8.34 -0.41
C LEU A 105 -15.99 9.06 0.67
N ILE A 106 -14.87 9.65 0.30
CA ILE A 106 -14.18 10.67 1.08
C ILE A 106 -14.81 12.02 0.74
N LEU A 107 -15.51 12.62 1.69
CA LEU A 107 -16.10 13.95 1.56
C LEU A 107 -15.02 15.04 1.76
N PRO A 108 -15.21 16.26 1.26
CA PRO A 108 -14.36 17.40 1.60
C PRO A 108 -14.18 17.58 3.10
N THR A 109 -15.26 17.41 3.86
CA THR A 109 -15.25 17.52 5.32
C THR A 109 -14.44 16.42 6.02
N HIS A 110 -14.27 15.23 5.44
CA HIS A 110 -13.34 14.22 5.97
C HIS A 110 -11.89 14.72 5.90
N ARG A 111 -11.50 15.38 4.82
CA ARG A 111 -10.14 15.95 4.66
C ARG A 111 -9.90 17.08 5.66
N LEU A 112 -10.89 17.95 5.87
CA LEU A 112 -10.84 19.01 6.86
C LEU A 112 -10.75 18.46 8.29
N LEU A 113 -11.51 17.41 8.58
CA LEU A 113 -11.50 16.74 9.88
C LEU A 113 -10.14 16.07 10.17
N ASP A 114 -9.53 15.43 9.14
CA ASP A 114 -8.17 14.87 9.22
C ASP A 114 -7.14 15.98 9.54
N ALA A 115 -7.22 17.11 8.82
CA ALA A 115 -6.34 18.26 9.05
C ALA A 115 -6.52 18.86 10.46
N ALA A 116 -7.75 19.07 10.90
CA ALA A 116 -8.05 19.61 12.24
C ALA A 116 -7.54 18.69 13.35
N SER A 117 -7.77 17.36 13.20
CA SER A 117 -7.27 16.35 14.13
C SER A 117 -5.75 16.32 14.22
N GLU A 118 -5.05 16.37 13.08
CA GLU A 118 -3.57 16.41 13.09
C GLU A 118 -3.03 17.72 13.69
N LEU A 119 -3.66 18.87 13.39
CA LEU A 119 -3.27 20.15 13.98
C LEU A 119 -3.43 20.14 15.50
N SER A 120 -4.55 19.61 16.03
CA SER A 120 -4.83 19.58 17.47
C SER A 120 -3.82 18.76 18.28
N LYS A 121 -3.17 17.75 17.64
CA LYS A 121 -2.16 16.89 18.30
C LYS A 121 -0.81 17.58 18.53
N GLY A 122 -0.54 18.72 17.90
CA GLY A 122 0.72 19.45 18.05
C GLY A 122 1.95 18.56 17.80
N LYS A 123 2.80 18.35 18.83
CA LYS A 123 4.01 17.51 18.72
C LYS A 123 3.72 16.00 18.63
N SER A 124 2.51 15.56 18.97
CA SER A 124 2.09 14.15 18.96
C SER A 124 1.44 13.73 17.65
N LYS A 125 1.68 14.46 16.56
CA LYS A 125 1.17 14.14 15.21
C LYS A 125 1.53 12.73 14.79
N ILE A 126 0.56 12.01 14.23
CA ILE A 126 0.79 10.68 13.62
C ILE A 126 1.52 10.82 12.29
N GLY A 127 1.34 11.94 11.60
CA GLY A 127 1.89 12.20 10.27
C GLY A 127 0.95 11.74 9.17
N SER A 128 -0.36 12.00 9.32
CA SER A 128 -1.38 11.73 8.31
C SER A 128 -1.00 12.33 6.95
N THR A 129 -1.52 11.72 5.88
CA THR A 129 -1.43 12.26 4.52
C THR A 129 -2.41 13.39 4.25
N LEU A 130 -3.28 13.72 5.19
CA LEU A 130 -4.34 14.72 5.10
C LEU A 130 -5.33 14.46 3.96
N LYS A 131 -5.53 13.18 3.63
CA LYS A 131 -6.44 12.73 2.56
C LYS A 131 -7.81 12.26 3.09
N GLY A 132 -8.07 12.47 4.38
CA GLY A 132 -9.35 12.08 4.99
C GLY A 132 -9.55 10.58 5.19
N ILE A 133 -8.50 9.78 5.09
CA ILE A 133 -8.58 8.31 5.16
C ILE A 133 -9.12 7.86 6.52
N GLY A 134 -8.51 8.32 7.61
CA GLY A 134 -8.91 7.99 8.98
C GLY A 134 -10.37 8.33 9.27
N PRO A 135 -10.79 9.59 9.09
CA PRO A 135 -12.18 9.99 9.28
C PRO A 135 -13.20 9.21 8.43
N THR A 136 -12.85 8.85 7.19
CA THR A 136 -13.76 8.05 6.35
C THR A 136 -13.92 6.63 6.87
N TYR A 137 -12.83 5.95 7.31
CA TYR A 137 -12.94 4.65 7.95
C TYR A 137 -13.64 4.71 9.31
N MET A 138 -13.49 5.80 10.06
CA MET A 138 -14.24 6.05 11.30
C MET A 138 -15.75 6.07 11.02
N ASP A 139 -16.18 6.80 9.99
CA ASP A 139 -17.60 6.84 9.63
C ASP A 139 -18.11 5.53 9.00
N LYS A 140 -17.27 4.83 8.24
CA LYS A 140 -17.60 3.48 7.76
C LYS A 140 -17.91 2.55 8.92
N THR A 141 -17.04 2.47 9.93
CA THR A 141 -17.21 1.61 11.10
C THR A 141 -18.33 2.13 12.01
N GLY A 142 -18.48 3.45 12.12
CA GLY A 142 -19.57 4.13 12.84
C GLY A 142 -20.92 4.06 12.14
N ARG A 143 -21.01 3.48 10.93
CA ARG A 143 -22.23 3.33 10.12
C ARG A 143 -22.87 4.66 9.72
N ASN A 144 -22.04 5.68 9.54
CA ASN A 144 -22.45 7.02 9.05
C ASN A 144 -21.96 7.31 7.63
N GLY A 145 -20.99 6.51 7.15
CA GLY A 145 -20.33 6.74 5.87
C GLY A 145 -21.28 6.67 4.67
N ILE A 146 -20.95 7.41 3.63
CA ILE A 146 -21.66 7.43 2.36
C ILE A 146 -20.92 6.52 1.38
N ARG A 147 -21.65 5.66 0.67
CA ARG A 147 -21.12 4.74 -0.31
C ARG A 147 -21.26 5.26 -1.74
N ILE A 148 -20.48 4.74 -2.65
CA ILE A 148 -20.57 5.06 -4.09
C ILE A 148 -21.99 4.82 -4.61
N GLY A 149 -22.64 3.72 -4.25
CA GLY A 149 -24.03 3.44 -4.68
C GLY A 149 -25.06 4.41 -4.14
N ASP A 150 -24.77 5.16 -3.07
CA ASP A 150 -25.69 6.20 -2.59
C ASP A 150 -25.84 7.35 -3.59
N ILE A 151 -24.85 7.58 -4.48
CA ILE A 151 -24.89 8.60 -5.54
C ILE A 151 -26.08 8.37 -6.49
N GLU A 152 -26.49 7.11 -6.67
CA GLU A 152 -27.59 6.71 -7.55
C GLU A 152 -28.97 6.91 -6.88
N LEU A 153 -29.02 7.27 -5.58
CA LEU A 153 -30.25 7.36 -4.80
C LEU A 153 -30.71 8.81 -4.60
N PRO A 154 -32.01 9.08 -4.58
CA PRO A 154 -32.56 10.41 -4.37
C PRO A 154 -32.13 11.07 -3.06
N GLU A 155 -31.85 10.27 -2.03
CA GLU A 155 -31.47 10.75 -0.68
C GLU A 155 -30.01 11.15 -0.55
N PHE A 156 -29.19 10.99 -1.59
CA PHE A 156 -27.74 11.24 -1.55
C PHE A 156 -27.39 12.61 -0.96
N LEU A 157 -28.00 13.67 -1.46
CA LEU A 157 -27.72 15.04 -1.00
C LEU A 157 -28.10 15.25 0.48
N ASN A 158 -29.20 14.65 0.94
CA ASN A 158 -29.61 14.72 2.34
C ASN A 158 -28.62 13.98 3.25
N LYS A 159 -28.16 12.80 2.84
CA LYS A 159 -27.11 12.04 3.56
C LYS A 159 -25.81 12.84 3.62
N TYR A 160 -25.41 13.44 2.50
CA TYR A 160 -24.22 14.28 2.41
C TYR A 160 -24.28 15.44 3.42
N ARG A 161 -25.34 16.25 3.37
CA ARG A 161 -25.51 17.42 4.26
C ARG A 161 -25.51 17.03 5.75
N LYS A 162 -26.21 15.95 6.09
CA LYS A 162 -26.25 15.45 7.47
C LYS A 162 -24.86 15.09 7.98
N LEU A 163 -24.05 14.39 7.16
CA LEU A 163 -22.70 13.99 7.53
C LEU A 163 -21.73 15.18 7.55
N ALA A 164 -21.81 16.07 6.58
CA ALA A 164 -21.00 17.29 6.53
C ALA A 164 -21.23 18.17 7.77
N ASN A 165 -22.48 18.41 8.17
CA ASN A 165 -22.81 19.17 9.38
C ASN A 165 -22.25 18.53 10.67
N LYS A 166 -22.29 17.20 10.76
CA LYS A 166 -21.65 16.47 11.87
C LYS A 166 -20.14 16.74 11.89
N HIS A 167 -19.47 16.65 10.75
CA HIS A 167 -18.03 16.92 10.65
C HIS A 167 -17.66 18.35 11.00
N GLU A 168 -18.43 19.35 10.52
CA GLU A 168 -18.19 20.73 10.88
C GLU A 168 -18.28 20.97 12.41
N SER A 169 -19.26 20.35 13.07
CA SER A 169 -19.37 20.39 14.52
C SER A 169 -18.15 19.78 15.22
N MET A 170 -17.64 18.67 14.70
CA MET A 170 -16.42 18.03 15.19
C MET A 170 -15.17 18.88 14.94
N ILE A 171 -15.04 19.49 13.74
CA ILE A 171 -13.91 20.36 13.41
C ILE A 171 -13.87 21.56 14.38
N LYS A 172 -15.02 22.19 14.64
CA LYS A 172 -15.15 23.29 15.60
C LYS A 172 -14.69 22.87 17.00
N SER A 173 -14.98 21.65 17.44
CA SER A 173 -14.59 21.14 18.77
C SER A 173 -13.08 20.98 18.97
N TYR A 174 -12.29 20.85 17.89
CA TYR A 174 -10.82 20.80 17.99
C TYR A 174 -10.19 22.15 18.34
N ASN A 175 -10.92 23.25 18.20
CA ASN A 175 -10.45 24.61 18.53
C ASN A 175 -9.09 24.94 17.89
N VAL A 176 -8.94 24.65 16.60
CA VAL A 176 -7.74 24.91 15.80
C VAL A 176 -8.03 25.96 14.73
N ASP A 177 -7.04 26.78 14.39
CA ASP A 177 -7.14 27.72 13.27
C ASP A 177 -6.91 26.96 11.94
N LEU A 178 -8.01 26.60 11.28
CA LEU A 178 -8.01 25.94 9.98
C LEU A 178 -8.81 26.80 8.99
N GLN A 179 -8.10 27.40 8.05
CA GLN A 179 -8.71 28.24 7.00
C GLN A 179 -9.14 27.36 5.82
N TYR A 180 -10.40 27.47 5.41
CA TYR A 180 -10.93 26.76 4.24
C TYR A 180 -12.17 27.44 3.66
N ASN A 181 -12.42 27.19 2.38
CA ASN A 181 -13.67 27.56 1.73
C ASN A 181 -14.46 26.27 1.43
N LEU A 182 -15.44 25.95 2.28
CA LEU A 182 -16.20 24.71 2.12
C LEU A 182 -17.03 24.71 0.83
N ALA A 183 -17.60 25.86 0.44
CA ALA A 183 -18.45 25.95 -0.75
C ALA A 183 -17.66 25.59 -2.04
N GLU A 184 -16.42 26.07 -2.16
CA GLU A 184 -15.54 25.75 -3.28
C GLU A 184 -15.17 24.26 -3.28
N LEU A 185 -14.83 23.70 -2.11
CA LEU A 185 -14.52 22.28 -1.98
C LEU A 185 -15.72 21.37 -2.31
N GLU A 186 -16.93 21.81 -1.99
CA GLU A 186 -18.18 21.11 -2.32
C GLU A 186 -18.48 21.19 -3.81
N GLU A 187 -18.27 22.35 -4.44
CA GLU A 187 -18.43 22.51 -5.89
C GLU A 187 -17.53 21.55 -6.66
N ASP A 188 -16.22 21.52 -6.33
CA ASP A 188 -15.27 20.56 -6.91
C ASP A 188 -15.72 19.10 -6.68
N PHE A 189 -16.17 18.79 -5.47
CA PHE A 189 -16.61 17.44 -5.11
C PHE A 189 -17.83 17.01 -5.94
N PHE A 190 -18.87 17.83 -6.05
CA PHE A 190 -20.07 17.48 -6.80
C PHE A 190 -19.82 17.41 -8.30
N ASN A 191 -18.97 18.29 -8.85
CA ASN A 191 -18.55 18.20 -10.25
C ASN A 191 -17.81 16.87 -10.51
N ALA A 192 -16.88 16.48 -9.64
CA ALA A 192 -16.19 15.22 -9.76
C ALA A 192 -17.14 14.00 -9.62
N ILE A 193 -18.15 14.08 -8.76
CA ILE A 193 -19.21 13.06 -8.65
C ILE A 193 -19.91 12.83 -9.99
N GLU A 194 -20.29 13.89 -10.71
CA GLU A 194 -20.93 13.74 -12.02
C GLU A 194 -20.01 13.06 -13.04
N ASN A 195 -18.73 13.41 -13.03
CA ASN A 195 -17.76 12.87 -13.98
C ASN A 195 -17.46 11.37 -13.73
N ILE A 196 -17.39 10.93 -12.47
CA ILE A 196 -17.12 9.52 -12.15
C ILE A 196 -18.32 8.60 -12.45
N LYS A 197 -19.54 9.10 -12.65
CA LYS A 197 -20.72 8.32 -13.07
C LYS A 197 -20.54 7.65 -14.44
N SER A 198 -19.57 8.09 -15.24
CA SER A 198 -19.19 7.45 -16.50
C SER A 198 -18.53 6.08 -16.32
N ILE A 199 -18.08 5.77 -15.12
CA ILE A 199 -17.45 4.48 -14.77
C ILE A 199 -18.54 3.58 -14.18
N PRO A 200 -18.64 2.29 -14.58
CA PRO A 200 -19.64 1.37 -14.07
C PRO A 200 -19.55 1.17 -12.55
N PHE A 201 -20.66 1.42 -11.83
CA PHE A 201 -20.84 1.03 -10.43
C PHE A 201 -21.49 -0.35 -10.37
N ILE A 202 -20.86 -1.29 -9.67
CA ILE A 202 -21.28 -2.70 -9.66
C ILE A 202 -21.43 -3.25 -8.25
N ASP A 203 -22.18 -4.34 -8.13
CA ASP A 203 -22.22 -5.18 -6.92
C ASP A 203 -21.03 -6.14 -6.97
N SER A 204 -19.91 -5.66 -6.45
CA SER A 204 -18.58 -6.24 -6.69
C SER A 204 -18.42 -7.67 -6.20
N GLU A 205 -19.07 -8.05 -5.09
CA GLU A 205 -19.04 -9.41 -4.58
C GLU A 205 -19.72 -10.40 -5.53
N ASN A 206 -20.90 -10.03 -6.09
CA ASN A 206 -21.59 -10.84 -7.07
C ASN A 206 -20.79 -10.96 -8.37
N TYR A 207 -20.17 -9.86 -8.80
CA TYR A 207 -19.27 -9.85 -9.95
C TYR A 207 -18.09 -10.81 -9.74
N ILE A 208 -17.40 -10.73 -8.59
CA ILE A 208 -16.29 -11.62 -8.26
C ILE A 208 -16.73 -13.09 -8.23
N PHE A 209 -17.90 -13.41 -7.65
CA PHE A 209 -18.40 -14.79 -7.61
C PHE A 209 -18.67 -15.33 -9.01
N ASN A 210 -19.33 -14.56 -9.86
CA ASN A 210 -19.59 -14.95 -11.24
C ASN A 210 -18.29 -15.18 -12.03
N GLU A 211 -17.31 -14.29 -11.88
CA GLU A 211 -16.03 -14.42 -12.57
C GLU A 211 -15.21 -15.63 -12.06
N LEU A 212 -15.24 -15.93 -10.77
CA LEU A 212 -14.63 -17.14 -10.22
C LEU A 212 -15.31 -18.42 -10.72
N ASP A 213 -16.63 -18.42 -10.86
CA ASP A 213 -17.39 -19.55 -11.42
C ASP A 213 -17.11 -19.71 -12.93
N ASN A 214 -16.81 -18.61 -13.64
CA ASN A 214 -16.34 -18.59 -15.03
C ASN A 214 -14.84 -18.91 -15.18
N ASN A 215 -14.18 -19.41 -14.13
CA ASN A 215 -12.77 -19.79 -14.10
C ASN A 215 -11.78 -18.64 -14.36
N LYS A 216 -12.14 -17.40 -14.04
CA LYS A 216 -11.26 -16.24 -14.13
C LYS A 216 -10.26 -16.19 -12.98
N ASN A 217 -9.05 -15.70 -13.29
CA ASN A 217 -7.99 -15.48 -12.32
C ASN A 217 -8.06 -14.04 -11.78
N ILE A 218 -8.05 -13.89 -10.47
CA ILE A 218 -8.14 -12.59 -9.79
C ILE A 218 -6.87 -12.35 -8.97
N LEU A 219 -6.23 -11.18 -9.16
CA LEU A 219 -5.18 -10.70 -8.28
C LEU A 219 -5.72 -9.57 -7.40
N ALA A 220 -5.77 -9.81 -6.10
CA ALA A 220 -6.15 -8.79 -5.12
C ALA A 220 -4.92 -7.95 -4.74
N GLU A 221 -4.96 -6.67 -5.12
CA GLU A 221 -3.88 -5.71 -4.91
C GLU A 221 -4.07 -4.97 -3.60
N GLY A 222 -3.12 -5.13 -2.67
CA GLY A 222 -3.05 -4.39 -1.41
C GLY A 222 -2.37 -3.03 -1.55
N ALA A 223 -2.64 -2.16 -0.59
CA ALA A 223 -1.98 -0.87 -0.42
C ALA A 223 -1.31 -0.78 0.95
N GLN A 224 -0.38 0.16 1.14
CA GLN A 224 0.45 0.28 2.34
C GLN A 224 1.25 -1.01 2.59
N GLY A 225 1.41 -1.44 3.83
CA GLY A 225 2.13 -2.66 4.20
C GLY A 225 1.63 -3.22 5.54
N SER A 226 1.96 -4.47 5.84
CA SER A 226 1.44 -5.22 7.00
C SER A 226 1.76 -4.56 8.33
N LEU A 227 2.91 -3.88 8.45
CA LEU A 227 3.28 -3.17 9.67
C LEU A 227 2.57 -1.81 9.84
N LEU A 228 1.74 -1.42 8.85
CA LEU A 228 0.80 -0.31 8.91
C LEU A 228 -0.66 -0.75 9.07
N ASP A 229 -0.94 -2.04 9.25
CA ASP A 229 -2.29 -2.56 9.49
C ASP A 229 -2.89 -1.97 10.76
N ILE A 230 -4.20 -1.69 10.75
CA ILE A 230 -4.89 -1.06 11.89
C ILE A 230 -4.85 -1.95 13.14
N ASP A 231 -4.91 -3.27 12.98
CA ASP A 231 -4.96 -4.24 14.09
C ASP A 231 -3.58 -4.81 14.42
N PHE A 232 -2.78 -5.14 13.40
CA PHE A 232 -1.51 -5.89 13.53
C PHE A 232 -0.27 -5.04 13.30
N GLY A 233 -0.41 -3.77 12.94
CA GLY A 233 0.69 -2.85 12.70
C GLY A 233 1.24 -2.21 13.97
N THR A 234 2.14 -1.24 13.76
CA THR A 234 2.80 -0.48 14.84
C THR A 234 1.91 0.65 15.38
N TYR A 235 0.76 0.30 15.93
CA TYR A 235 -0.22 1.25 16.47
C TYR A 235 0.41 2.22 17.49
N PRO A 236 0.06 3.53 17.50
CA PRO A 236 -0.94 4.21 16.66
C PRO A 236 -0.42 4.70 15.30
N PHE A 237 0.82 4.42 14.94
CA PHE A 237 1.46 4.87 13.70
C PHE A 237 1.16 3.90 12.56
N VAL A 238 -0.12 3.79 12.20
CA VAL A 238 -0.69 2.86 11.22
C VAL A 238 -1.66 3.58 10.29
N THR A 239 -2.09 2.91 9.22
CA THR A 239 -3.26 3.34 8.43
C THR A 239 -4.55 2.87 9.10
N SER A 240 -5.68 3.42 8.70
CA SER A 240 -7.00 3.06 9.27
C SER A 240 -7.69 1.90 8.55
N SER A 241 -6.95 1.14 7.74
CA SER A 241 -7.48 0.01 6.99
C SER A 241 -6.74 -1.29 7.33
N ASN A 242 -7.38 -2.44 7.04
CA ASN A 242 -6.76 -3.75 7.16
C ASN A 242 -5.91 -4.03 5.92
N THR A 243 -4.58 -3.99 6.10
CA THR A 243 -3.60 -4.20 5.03
C THR A 243 -3.13 -5.64 4.90
N THR A 244 -3.56 -6.51 5.82
CA THR A 244 -3.26 -7.94 5.86
C THR A 244 -4.13 -8.75 4.90
N ALA A 245 -3.82 -10.03 4.74
CA ALA A 245 -4.56 -10.95 3.87
C ALA A 245 -6.06 -11.02 4.22
N ALA A 246 -6.43 -10.95 5.49
CA ALA A 246 -7.81 -10.90 5.94
C ALA A 246 -8.58 -9.68 5.39
N GLY A 247 -7.87 -8.56 5.17
CA GLY A 247 -8.43 -7.36 4.56
C GLY A 247 -8.94 -7.55 3.14
N ALA A 248 -8.37 -8.48 2.38
CA ALA A 248 -8.88 -8.83 1.04
C ALA A 248 -10.24 -9.54 1.12
N CYS A 249 -10.44 -10.40 2.11
CA CYS A 249 -11.72 -11.07 2.30
C CYS A 249 -12.84 -10.06 2.59
N THR A 250 -12.63 -9.13 3.49
CA THR A 250 -13.62 -8.10 3.84
C THR A 250 -13.73 -7.00 2.78
N GLY A 251 -12.63 -6.66 2.11
CA GLY A 251 -12.56 -5.57 1.14
C GLY A 251 -13.04 -5.92 -0.27
N LEU A 252 -13.22 -7.21 -0.58
CA LEU A 252 -13.75 -7.70 -1.86
C LEU A 252 -14.98 -8.62 -1.68
N GLY A 253 -15.28 -9.05 -0.46
CA GLY A 253 -16.30 -10.06 -0.20
C GLY A 253 -15.87 -11.48 -0.57
N VAL A 254 -14.56 -11.74 -0.67
CA VAL A 254 -14.03 -13.06 -1.05
C VAL A 254 -13.99 -13.99 0.17
N PRO A 255 -14.56 -15.21 0.09
CA PRO A 255 -14.46 -16.18 1.18
C PRO A 255 -13.01 -16.63 1.40
N PRO A 256 -12.55 -16.83 2.66
CA PRO A 256 -11.15 -17.21 2.96
C PRO A 256 -10.66 -18.47 2.23
N ASN A 257 -11.56 -19.46 2.02
CA ASN A 257 -11.24 -20.71 1.32
C ASN A 257 -11.03 -20.56 -0.20
N LYS A 258 -11.32 -19.38 -0.74
CA LYS A 258 -11.05 -19.05 -2.15
C LYS A 258 -9.68 -18.37 -2.33
N ILE A 259 -9.00 -17.99 -1.26
CA ILE A 259 -7.61 -17.49 -1.33
C ILE A 259 -6.69 -18.69 -1.64
N LYS A 260 -5.78 -18.48 -2.62
CA LYS A 260 -4.81 -19.50 -3.04
C LYS A 260 -3.40 -19.10 -2.61
N ASP A 261 -2.78 -18.22 -3.38
CA ASP A 261 -1.44 -17.74 -3.09
C ASP A 261 -1.49 -16.37 -2.41
N VAL A 262 -0.60 -16.16 -1.45
CA VAL A 262 -0.37 -14.87 -0.80
C VAL A 262 1.05 -14.43 -1.11
N PHE A 263 1.16 -13.47 -2.02
CA PHE A 263 2.43 -12.89 -2.45
C PHE A 263 2.82 -11.77 -1.50
N GLY A 264 3.93 -11.95 -0.82
CA GLY A 264 4.49 -10.95 0.10
C GLY A 264 5.64 -10.17 -0.52
N ILE A 265 5.47 -8.85 -0.66
CA ILE A 265 6.51 -7.97 -1.19
C ILE A 265 7.29 -7.32 -0.05
N PHE A 266 8.62 -7.34 -0.14
CA PHE A 266 9.51 -6.64 0.76
C PHE A 266 10.73 -6.07 0.01
N LYS A 267 11.35 -5.04 0.54
CA LYS A 267 12.65 -4.54 0.05
C LYS A 267 13.79 -5.33 0.68
N ALA A 268 14.91 -5.45 -0.02
CA ALA A 268 16.14 -6.01 0.51
C ALA A 268 16.69 -5.26 1.75
N TYR A 269 16.13 -4.13 2.08
CA TYR A 269 16.36 -3.33 3.28
C TYR A 269 15.00 -2.80 3.78
N THR A 270 14.98 -2.01 4.85
CA THR A 270 13.73 -1.50 5.40
C THR A 270 13.63 0.01 5.23
N THR A 271 12.41 0.49 4.90
CA THR A 271 12.12 1.92 4.86
C THR A 271 10.83 2.25 5.58
N ARG A 272 10.71 3.48 6.10
CA ARG A 272 9.49 3.99 6.70
C ARG A 272 9.31 5.47 6.40
N VAL A 273 8.06 5.88 6.11
CA VAL A 273 7.66 7.29 6.00
C VAL A 273 6.99 7.73 7.31
N GLY A 274 7.25 8.98 7.71
CA GLY A 274 6.58 9.59 8.86
C GLY A 274 7.06 9.08 10.21
N SER A 275 6.23 9.35 11.22
CA SER A 275 6.54 9.03 12.62
C SER A 275 6.37 7.53 12.93
N GLY A 276 6.75 7.17 14.15
CA GLY A 276 6.59 5.82 14.67
C GLY A 276 7.89 5.01 14.73
N PRO A 277 7.83 3.82 15.33
CA PRO A 277 9.00 3.01 15.63
C PRO A 277 9.64 2.43 14.35
N PHE A 278 10.96 2.36 14.37
CA PHE A 278 11.75 1.75 13.32
C PHE A 278 13.04 1.16 13.94
N PRO A 279 13.01 -0.10 14.41
CA PRO A 279 14.10 -0.68 15.18
C PRO A 279 15.46 -0.69 14.48
N THR A 280 15.45 -0.89 13.16
CA THR A 280 16.68 -0.99 12.36
C THR A 280 17.06 0.32 11.65
N GLU A 281 16.45 1.44 12.00
CA GLU A 281 16.75 2.75 11.41
C GLU A 281 18.24 3.12 11.56
N LEU A 282 18.80 3.65 10.49
CA LEU A 282 20.18 4.13 10.43
C LEU A 282 20.22 5.65 10.32
N PHE A 283 21.28 6.24 10.92
CA PHE A 283 21.53 7.69 10.92
C PHE A 283 22.91 8.03 10.35
N ASP A 284 23.59 7.03 9.77
CA ASP A 284 24.94 7.09 9.23
C ASP A 284 24.95 7.27 7.69
N ASP A 285 26.13 7.17 7.09
CA ASP A 285 26.32 7.28 5.66
C ASP A 285 25.68 6.12 4.87
N ASN A 286 25.45 4.96 5.51
CA ASN A 286 24.71 3.87 4.89
C ASN A 286 23.25 4.27 4.64
N ALA A 287 22.60 4.94 5.61
CA ALA A 287 21.25 5.47 5.43
C ALA A 287 21.19 6.49 4.28
N LYS A 288 22.14 7.41 4.22
CA LYS A 288 22.23 8.42 3.14
C LYS A 288 22.41 7.75 1.79
N ARG A 289 23.27 6.73 1.70
CA ARG A 289 23.50 5.98 0.47
C ARG A 289 22.26 5.22 0.03
N MET A 290 21.60 4.47 0.94
CA MET A 290 20.35 3.77 0.65
C MET A 290 19.28 4.75 0.14
N SER A 291 19.11 5.89 0.79
CA SER A 291 18.15 6.92 0.42
C SER A 291 18.44 7.48 -0.98
N LYS A 292 19.71 7.81 -1.26
CA LYS A 292 20.12 8.41 -2.55
C LYS A 292 20.00 7.40 -3.70
N VAL A 293 20.60 6.22 -3.56
CA VAL A 293 20.62 5.19 -4.62
C VAL A 293 19.21 4.60 -4.80
N GLY A 294 18.49 4.37 -3.71
CA GLY A 294 17.14 3.86 -3.74
C GLY A 294 16.08 4.90 -4.14
N ASN A 295 16.44 6.17 -4.30
CA ASN A 295 15.50 7.27 -4.53
C ASN A 295 14.33 7.21 -3.52
N GLU A 296 14.67 7.17 -2.22
CA GLU A 296 13.71 6.91 -1.15
C GLU A 296 12.93 8.16 -0.74
N PHE A 297 11.99 8.54 -1.62
CA PHE A 297 11.01 9.61 -1.39
C PHE A 297 9.60 9.08 -1.63
N GLY A 298 8.64 9.56 -0.85
CA GLY A 298 7.24 9.15 -0.97
C GLY A 298 6.63 9.62 -2.29
N ALA A 299 6.10 8.70 -3.08
CA ALA A 299 5.54 9.01 -4.40
C ALA A 299 4.37 10.02 -4.35
N THR A 300 3.60 10.02 -3.26
CA THR A 300 2.42 10.90 -3.08
C THR A 300 2.77 12.24 -2.41
N THR A 301 3.66 12.23 -1.43
CA THR A 301 3.94 13.39 -0.56
C THR A 301 5.32 13.99 -0.76
N GLY A 302 6.21 13.36 -1.51
CA GLY A 302 7.60 13.76 -1.66
C GLY A 302 8.44 13.67 -0.38
N ARG A 303 7.87 13.22 0.76
CA ARG A 303 8.58 13.13 2.03
C ARG A 303 9.71 12.11 1.95
N PRO A 304 10.90 12.40 2.53
CA PRO A 304 11.98 11.42 2.57
C PRO A 304 11.58 10.21 3.40
N ARG A 305 11.98 9.03 2.93
CA ARG A 305 11.84 7.78 3.68
C ARG A 305 13.06 7.59 4.58
N ARG A 306 12.82 7.26 5.82
CA ARG A 306 13.81 6.75 6.77
C ARG A 306 14.30 5.40 6.28
N CYS A 307 15.59 5.12 6.34
CA CYS A 307 16.21 3.89 5.83
C CYS A 307 16.92 3.13 6.95
N GLY A 308 16.92 1.80 6.84
CA GLY A 308 17.61 0.92 7.78
C GLY A 308 17.87 -0.47 7.20
N TRP A 309 18.69 -1.25 7.89
CA TRP A 309 18.92 -2.64 7.49
C TRP A 309 17.63 -3.47 7.53
N LEU A 310 17.62 -4.58 6.80
CA LEU A 310 16.47 -5.50 6.77
C LEU A 310 16.13 -5.95 8.20
N ASP A 311 14.88 -5.73 8.60
CA ASP A 311 14.33 -6.21 9.86
C ASP A 311 13.64 -7.56 9.63
N LEU A 312 14.40 -8.64 9.83
CA LEU A 312 13.90 -9.98 9.59
C LEU A 312 12.91 -10.41 10.68
N VAL A 313 13.01 -9.87 11.90
CA VAL A 313 12.04 -10.15 12.97
C VAL A 313 10.65 -9.63 12.60
N ALA A 314 10.60 -8.38 12.14
CA ALA A 314 9.36 -7.78 11.65
C ALA A 314 8.84 -8.48 10.39
N LEU A 315 9.74 -8.89 9.48
CA LEU A 315 9.38 -9.60 8.27
C LEU A 315 8.81 -11.00 8.57
N LYS A 316 9.42 -11.77 9.49
CA LYS A 316 8.89 -13.06 10.00
C LYS A 316 7.47 -12.91 10.55
N TYR A 317 7.26 -11.86 11.34
CA TYR A 317 5.93 -11.56 11.88
C TYR A 317 4.92 -11.30 10.75
N ALA A 318 5.25 -10.44 9.80
CA ALA A 318 4.36 -10.12 8.67
C ALA A 318 4.06 -11.35 7.80
N VAL A 319 5.07 -12.21 7.54
CA VAL A 319 4.89 -13.47 6.79
C VAL A 319 3.88 -14.38 7.49
N LYS A 320 3.99 -14.55 8.82
CA LYS A 320 3.11 -15.41 9.61
C LYS A 320 1.68 -14.88 9.68
N VAL A 321 1.51 -13.56 9.95
CA VAL A 321 0.17 -12.92 10.04
C VAL A 321 -0.59 -13.03 8.73
N ASN A 322 0.11 -12.97 7.60
CA ASN A 322 -0.51 -13.02 6.27
C ASN A 322 -0.62 -14.43 5.68
N GLY A 323 0.07 -15.43 6.23
CA GLY A 323 0.15 -16.75 5.62
C GLY A 323 0.81 -16.69 4.23
N VAL A 324 1.93 -15.95 4.11
CA VAL A 324 2.62 -15.74 2.84
C VAL A 324 3.11 -17.06 2.25
N THR A 325 2.79 -17.31 0.97
CA THR A 325 3.20 -18.53 0.24
C THR A 325 4.39 -18.30 -0.68
N LYS A 326 4.58 -17.08 -1.17
CA LYS A 326 5.70 -16.68 -2.03
C LYS A 326 6.16 -15.27 -1.70
N LEU A 327 7.45 -15.03 -1.73
CA LEU A 327 8.07 -13.74 -1.47
C LEU A 327 8.52 -13.08 -2.78
N MET A 328 8.51 -11.75 -2.76
CA MET A 328 9.00 -10.92 -3.86
C MET A 328 9.95 -9.87 -3.28
N MET A 329 11.24 -10.03 -3.57
CA MET A 329 12.28 -9.12 -3.07
C MET A 329 12.50 -7.97 -4.03
N MET A 330 12.39 -6.76 -3.52
CA MET A 330 12.56 -5.51 -4.26
C MET A 330 13.87 -4.83 -3.89
N LYS A 331 14.41 -4.07 -4.85
CA LYS A 331 15.54 -3.16 -4.61
C LYS A 331 16.83 -3.84 -4.11
N GLY A 332 17.10 -5.06 -4.57
CA GLY A 332 18.39 -5.72 -4.31
C GLY A 332 19.58 -4.95 -4.88
N ASP A 333 19.37 -4.26 -6.00
CA ASP A 333 20.33 -3.37 -6.68
C ASP A 333 20.84 -2.21 -5.80
N VAL A 334 20.01 -1.69 -4.91
CA VAL A 334 20.37 -0.57 -4.01
C VAL A 334 21.50 -0.93 -3.05
N LEU A 335 21.61 -2.21 -2.73
CA LEU A 335 22.68 -2.71 -1.84
C LEU A 335 24.00 -3.06 -2.56
N SER A 336 24.07 -2.92 -3.90
CA SER A 336 25.32 -3.08 -4.65
C SER A 336 26.40 -2.10 -4.18
N GLY A 337 27.63 -2.59 -4.03
CA GLY A 337 28.79 -1.82 -3.58
C GLY A 337 28.83 -1.54 -2.07
N PHE A 338 27.95 -2.13 -1.25
CA PHE A 338 28.16 -2.17 0.21
C PHE A 338 29.16 -3.28 0.54
N LYS A 339 30.18 -2.96 1.34
CA LYS A 339 31.17 -3.98 1.79
C LYS A 339 30.55 -5.03 2.69
N ASN A 340 29.75 -4.57 3.67
CA ASN A 340 29.05 -5.40 4.62
C ASN A 340 27.57 -4.98 4.65
N ILE A 341 26.69 -5.99 4.63
CA ILE A 341 25.25 -5.84 4.71
C ILE A 341 24.78 -6.53 6.00
N LYS A 342 23.81 -5.96 6.69
CA LYS A 342 23.33 -6.50 7.95
C LYS A 342 21.85 -6.87 7.87
N ILE A 343 21.49 -7.97 8.54
CA ILE A 343 20.10 -8.39 8.75
C ILE A 343 19.87 -8.42 10.26
N CYS A 344 18.81 -7.75 10.72
CA CYS A 344 18.37 -7.84 12.10
C CYS A 344 17.64 -9.17 12.32
N THR A 345 18.25 -10.08 13.09
CA THR A 345 17.75 -11.44 13.34
C THR A 345 17.08 -11.60 14.68
N SER A 346 17.29 -10.67 15.60
CA SER A 346 16.66 -10.65 16.92
C SER A 346 16.76 -9.25 17.52
N TYR A 347 16.02 -8.99 18.60
CA TYR A 347 16.11 -7.75 19.36
C TYR A 347 16.66 -8.01 20.76
N ASN A 348 17.44 -7.07 21.29
CA ASN A 348 17.61 -6.93 22.73
C ASN A 348 16.49 -6.00 23.23
N TYR A 349 15.53 -6.55 23.95
CA TYR A 349 14.39 -5.85 24.53
C TYR A 349 14.55 -5.77 26.05
N ASN A 350 14.86 -4.59 26.58
CA ASN A 350 15.13 -4.38 28.02
C ASN A 350 16.17 -5.39 28.60
N GLY A 351 17.24 -5.66 27.86
CA GLY A 351 18.31 -6.58 28.31
C GLY A 351 18.06 -8.06 28.00
N LYS A 352 16.87 -8.44 27.49
CA LYS A 352 16.56 -9.81 27.08
C LYS A 352 16.56 -9.94 25.55
N LYS A 353 17.18 -10.99 25.05
CA LYS A 353 17.10 -11.34 23.63
C LYS A 353 15.73 -11.91 23.31
N ILE A 354 15.05 -11.35 22.29
CA ILE A 354 13.78 -11.85 21.73
C ILE A 354 13.90 -12.00 20.21
N ASP A 355 13.20 -12.97 19.64
CA ASP A 355 13.15 -13.29 18.21
C ASP A 355 11.77 -13.09 17.59
N HIS A 356 10.86 -12.48 18.32
CA HIS A 356 9.51 -12.15 17.91
C HIS A 356 9.26 -10.65 17.96
N PHE A 357 8.29 -10.17 17.14
CA PHE A 357 7.89 -8.78 17.10
C PHE A 357 7.06 -8.44 18.35
N PRO A 358 7.52 -7.53 19.23
CA PRO A 358 6.85 -7.27 20.50
C PRO A 358 5.63 -6.37 20.34
N PHE A 359 4.69 -6.45 21.29
CA PHE A 359 3.53 -5.55 21.36
C PHE A 359 3.93 -4.06 21.37
N SER A 360 4.90 -3.68 22.19
CA SER A 360 5.41 -2.32 22.25
C SER A 360 6.75 -2.21 21.51
N VAL A 361 6.73 -1.56 20.36
CA VAL A 361 7.93 -1.30 19.55
C VAL A 361 8.47 0.08 19.93
N ASP A 362 9.09 0.20 21.11
CA ASP A 362 9.72 1.44 21.57
C ASP A 362 11.22 1.41 21.24
N SER A 363 11.69 2.32 20.41
CA SER A 363 13.10 2.42 19.99
C SER A 363 14.08 2.66 21.15
N LYS A 364 13.60 3.16 22.29
CA LYS A 364 14.41 3.30 23.52
C LYS A 364 14.65 1.97 24.23
N LYS A 365 13.73 1.00 24.04
CA LYS A 365 13.75 -0.31 24.69
C LYS A 365 14.27 -1.42 23.79
N ILE A 366 14.23 -1.20 22.48
CA ILE A 366 14.63 -2.19 21.47
C ILE A 366 15.97 -1.79 20.87
N LYS A 367 16.93 -2.72 20.90
CA LYS A 367 18.18 -2.61 20.16
C LYS A 367 18.28 -3.80 19.20
N PRO A 368 18.44 -3.57 17.88
CA PRO A 368 18.57 -4.64 16.91
C PRO A 368 19.88 -5.42 17.11
N ILE A 369 19.81 -6.73 16.98
CA ILE A 369 20.96 -7.65 16.94
C ILE A 369 21.10 -8.12 15.51
N TYR A 370 22.29 -7.94 14.93
CA TYR A 370 22.53 -8.15 13.52
C TYR A 370 23.38 -9.39 13.25
N THR A 371 23.08 -10.07 12.15
CA THR A 371 23.97 -10.96 11.42
C THR A 371 24.55 -10.21 10.24
N GLU A 372 25.87 -10.30 10.02
CA GLU A 372 26.57 -9.62 8.94
C GLU A 372 26.80 -10.54 7.75
N PHE A 373 26.68 -9.96 6.56
CA PHE A 373 26.92 -10.62 5.27
C PHE A 373 27.95 -9.83 4.48
N LYS A 374 28.80 -10.53 3.74
CA LYS A 374 29.65 -9.89 2.75
C LYS A 374 28.74 -9.33 1.65
N GLY A 375 28.95 -8.06 1.29
CA GLY A 375 28.24 -7.43 0.19
C GLY A 375 28.72 -7.90 -1.18
N TRP A 376 28.16 -7.32 -2.22
CA TRP A 376 28.53 -7.52 -3.61
C TRP A 376 28.86 -6.19 -4.28
N ASP A 377 29.95 -6.17 -5.05
CA ASP A 377 30.43 -4.96 -5.73
C ASP A 377 29.79 -4.80 -7.12
N GLU A 378 29.26 -5.87 -7.68
CA GLU A 378 28.67 -5.89 -9.00
C GLU A 378 27.35 -5.11 -9.05
N ASP A 379 27.16 -4.36 -10.14
CA ASP A 379 25.89 -3.73 -10.47
C ASP A 379 24.88 -4.78 -10.96
N ILE A 380 24.04 -5.24 -10.05
CA ILE A 380 23.04 -6.28 -10.38
C ILE A 380 21.84 -5.74 -11.16
N SER A 381 21.72 -4.44 -11.38
CA SER A 381 20.59 -3.83 -12.10
C SER A 381 20.48 -4.26 -13.57
N LYS A 382 21.58 -4.77 -14.14
CA LYS A 382 21.66 -5.25 -15.52
C LYS A 382 21.47 -6.76 -15.66
N ILE A 383 21.37 -7.47 -14.56
CA ILE A 383 21.21 -8.93 -14.56
C ILE A 383 19.80 -9.29 -15.04
N LYS A 384 19.72 -10.28 -15.94
CA LYS A 384 18.45 -10.76 -16.52
C LYS A 384 18.14 -12.23 -16.20
N LYS A 385 19.10 -12.97 -15.62
CA LYS A 385 18.94 -14.39 -15.29
C LYS A 385 19.50 -14.66 -13.90
N GLU A 386 18.83 -15.53 -13.14
CA GLU A 386 19.22 -15.90 -11.77
C GLU A 386 20.68 -16.38 -11.67
N ASN A 387 21.10 -17.25 -12.57
CA ASN A 387 22.45 -17.82 -12.57
C ASN A 387 23.58 -16.79 -12.76
N SER A 388 23.25 -15.55 -13.09
CA SER A 388 24.21 -14.47 -13.25
C SER A 388 24.40 -13.63 -11.99
N PHE A 389 23.65 -13.90 -10.93
CA PHE A 389 23.82 -13.16 -9.67
C PHE A 389 25.14 -13.50 -8.99
N PRO A 390 25.81 -12.53 -8.34
CA PRO A 390 26.94 -12.79 -7.49
C PRO A 390 26.62 -13.79 -6.39
N LYS A 391 27.59 -14.65 -6.04
CA LYS A 391 27.40 -15.63 -4.97
C LYS A 391 26.99 -14.99 -3.66
N THR A 392 27.63 -13.88 -3.28
CA THR A 392 27.33 -13.16 -2.04
C THR A 392 25.89 -12.61 -2.00
N PHE A 393 25.35 -12.19 -3.14
CA PHE A 393 23.93 -11.80 -3.24
C PHE A 393 23.02 -13.03 -3.05
N MET A 394 23.34 -14.16 -3.67
CA MET A 394 22.53 -15.37 -3.52
C MET A 394 22.64 -15.97 -2.11
N ASP A 395 23.78 -15.83 -1.45
CA ASP A 395 23.94 -16.21 -0.03
C ASP A 395 22.98 -15.38 0.87
N TYR A 396 22.84 -14.07 0.58
CA TYR A 396 21.90 -13.18 1.26
C TYR A 396 20.43 -13.59 1.00
N VAL A 397 20.07 -13.86 -0.26
CA VAL A 397 18.73 -14.33 -0.67
C VAL A 397 18.40 -15.65 0.00
N SER A 398 19.29 -16.64 -0.09
CA SER A 398 19.09 -17.98 0.48
C SER A 398 18.96 -17.97 2.00
N TYR A 399 19.70 -17.08 2.68
CA TYR A 399 19.56 -16.91 4.12
C TYR A 399 18.15 -16.43 4.49
N ILE A 400 17.60 -15.44 3.75
CA ILE A 400 16.25 -14.93 3.99
C ILE A 400 15.21 -16.04 3.75
N GLU A 401 15.33 -16.80 2.65
CA GLU A 401 14.43 -17.91 2.34
C GLU A 401 14.44 -18.97 3.44
N ASN A 402 15.63 -19.36 3.90
CA ASN A 402 15.80 -20.35 4.96
C ASN A 402 15.19 -19.89 6.29
N GLU A 403 15.37 -18.62 6.64
CA GLU A 403 14.84 -18.06 7.88
C GLU A 403 13.32 -17.86 7.87
N LEU A 404 12.75 -17.58 6.70
CA LEU A 404 11.30 -17.37 6.52
C LEU A 404 10.56 -18.67 6.16
N GLN A 405 11.25 -19.70 5.68
CA GLN A 405 10.68 -20.94 5.15
C GLN A 405 9.66 -20.68 4.02
N VAL A 406 9.89 -19.63 3.23
CA VAL A 406 9.06 -19.23 2.09
C VAL A 406 9.98 -18.85 0.92
N PRO A 407 9.75 -19.37 -0.30
CA PRO A 407 10.60 -19.08 -1.44
C PRO A 407 10.44 -17.63 -1.94
N ILE A 408 11.56 -17.01 -2.34
CA ILE A 408 11.56 -15.74 -3.06
C ILE A 408 11.38 -16.05 -4.54
N ALA A 409 10.15 -15.93 -5.03
CA ALA A 409 9.78 -16.26 -6.40
C ALA A 409 10.12 -15.17 -7.41
N ILE A 410 10.31 -13.92 -6.96
CA ILE A 410 10.65 -12.78 -7.80
C ILE A 410 11.73 -11.94 -7.13
N ILE A 411 12.75 -11.55 -7.90
CA ILE A 411 13.76 -10.57 -7.51
C ILE A 411 13.71 -9.39 -8.48
N SER A 412 13.46 -8.20 -7.93
CA SER A 412 13.49 -6.93 -8.68
C SER A 412 14.82 -6.23 -8.46
N VAL A 413 15.50 -5.90 -9.56
CA VAL A 413 16.85 -5.31 -9.59
C VAL A 413 16.87 -3.91 -10.21
N GLY A 414 15.74 -3.23 -10.24
CA GLY A 414 15.63 -1.86 -10.74
C GLY A 414 14.18 -1.39 -10.83
N PRO A 415 13.91 -0.15 -11.25
CA PRO A 415 12.55 0.42 -11.26
C PRO A 415 11.68 -0.07 -12.41
N ASP A 416 12.26 -0.33 -13.61
CA ASP A 416 11.52 -0.73 -14.79
C ASP A 416 10.94 -2.15 -14.68
N ARG A 417 9.78 -2.40 -15.32
CA ARG A 417 9.12 -3.72 -15.32
C ARG A 417 10.02 -4.84 -15.84
N THR A 418 10.90 -4.54 -16.79
CA THR A 418 11.83 -5.53 -17.39
C THR A 418 12.98 -5.91 -16.45
N GLN A 419 13.25 -5.12 -15.41
CA GLN A 419 14.25 -5.41 -14.37
C GLN A 419 13.66 -6.28 -13.26
N THR A 420 12.99 -7.37 -13.67
CA THR A 420 12.31 -8.33 -12.80
C THR A 420 12.68 -9.74 -13.21
N ILE A 421 13.27 -10.51 -12.30
CA ILE A 421 13.71 -11.89 -12.52
C ILE A 421 12.74 -12.81 -11.78
N ILE A 422 12.08 -13.67 -12.54
CA ILE A 422 11.19 -14.73 -12.03
C ILE A 422 12.06 -15.98 -11.81
N ARG A 423 11.94 -16.57 -10.63
CA ARG A 423 12.68 -17.76 -10.18
C ARG A 423 11.79 -19.00 -10.21
#